data_9f7c88299f441ceef08f988b644b84b0
#
_entry.id   9f7c88299f441ceef08f988b644b84b0
#
_cell.length_a   1.000
_cell.length_b   1.000
_cell.length_c   1.000
_cell.angle_alpha   90.00
_cell.angle_beta   90.00
_cell.angle_gamma   90.00
#
_symmetry.space_group_name_H-M   'P 1'
#
loop_
_entity.id
_entity.type
_entity.pdbx_description
1 polymer ?
#
loop_
_entity_poly.entity_id
_entity_poly.type
_entity_poly.pdbx_seq_one_letter_code
_entity_poly.pdbx_strand_id
1 'polypeptide(L)' 'MEVGSVIKDKKSGNLGVIFEVCCMNVIGIENLPVYRVLWHGDVLEENVMGTQLLNERYEFVRQIKADI' A
#
# COMPACT_ATOMS: atom_id res chain seq x y z
N MET A 1 -1.50 6.80 4.09
CA MET A 1 -1.97 5.48 4.56
C MET A 1 -0.94 4.87 5.48
N GLU A 2 -1.34 3.96 6.31
CA GLU A 2 -0.48 3.36 7.33
C GLU A 2 -0.64 1.84 7.34
N VAL A 3 0.21 1.17 8.11
CA VAL A 3 0.13 -0.29 8.28
C VAL A 3 -1.26 -0.67 8.78
N GLY A 4 -1.82 -1.72 8.19
CA GLY A 4 -3.18 -2.17 8.47
C GLY A 4 -4.24 -1.59 7.53
N SER A 5 -3.87 -0.68 6.63
CA SER A 5 -4.81 -0.17 5.62
C SER A 5 -5.14 -1.27 4.62
N VAL A 6 -6.43 -1.52 4.43
CA VAL A 6 -6.92 -2.41 3.37
C VAL A 6 -7.21 -1.58 2.14
N ILE A 7 -6.64 -1.98 1.04
CA ILE A 7 -6.80 -1.30 -0.25
C ILE A 7 -7.34 -2.26 -1.29
N LYS A 8 -7.95 -1.71 -2.32
CA LYS A 8 -8.50 -2.46 -3.44
C LYS A 8 -7.86 -1.97 -4.73
N ASP A 9 -7.40 -2.89 -5.55
CA ASP A 9 -6.93 -2.57 -6.89
C ASP A 9 -8.15 -2.24 -7.75
N LYS A 10 -8.20 -1.03 -8.25
CA LYS A 10 -9.33 -0.56 -9.08
C LYS A 10 -9.46 -1.34 -10.38
N LYS A 11 -8.38 -1.90 -10.87
CA LYS A 11 -8.35 -2.61 -12.15
C LYS A 11 -8.78 -4.07 -12.01
N SER A 12 -8.25 -4.77 -11.01
CA SER A 12 -8.52 -6.21 -10.82
C SER A 12 -9.63 -6.50 -9.81
N GLY A 13 -9.89 -5.55 -8.92
CA GLY A 13 -10.82 -5.77 -7.81
C GLY A 13 -10.23 -6.52 -6.63
N ASN A 14 -8.96 -6.90 -6.68
CA ASN A 14 -8.31 -7.63 -5.59
C ASN A 14 -8.11 -6.74 -4.38
N LEU A 15 -8.24 -7.34 -3.20
CA LEU A 15 -7.96 -6.67 -1.94
C LEU A 15 -6.55 -6.98 -1.48
N GLY A 16 -5.91 -6.00 -0.86
CA GLY A 16 -4.60 -6.15 -0.26
C GLY A 16 -4.52 -5.37 1.03
N VAL A 17 -3.52 -5.70 1.85
CA VAL A 17 -3.27 -5.01 3.10
C VAL A 17 -1.85 -4.46 3.10
N ILE A 18 -1.69 -3.22 3.53
CA ILE A 18 -0.38 -2.61 3.73
C ILE A 18 0.17 -3.16 5.04
N PHE A 19 1.28 -3.89 4.97
CA PHE A 19 1.90 -4.47 6.15
C PHE A 19 3.20 -3.79 6.56
N GLU A 20 3.74 -2.94 5.70
CA GLU A 20 4.94 -2.17 6.01
C GLU A 20 4.94 -0.86 5.24
N VAL A 21 5.38 0.21 5.89
CA VAL A 21 5.59 1.51 5.26
C VAL A 21 7.02 1.92 5.49
N CYS A 22 7.74 2.16 4.41
CA CYS A 22 9.15 2.58 4.42
C CYS A 22 9.29 3.91 3.72
N CYS A 23 10.46 4.52 3.86
CA CYS A 23 10.83 5.71 3.09
C CYS A 23 12.05 5.39 2.25
N MET A 24 12.07 5.93 1.04
CA MET A 24 13.18 5.79 0.11
C MET A 24 13.60 7.16 -0.39
N ASN A 25 14.90 7.37 -0.54
CA ASN A 25 15.44 8.58 -1.18
C ASN A 25 15.79 8.24 -2.62
N VAL A 26 15.16 8.95 -3.54
CA VAL A 26 15.45 8.88 -4.97
C VAL A 26 16.01 10.23 -5.39
N ILE A 27 16.81 10.26 -6.43
CA ILE A 27 17.41 11.51 -6.93
C ILE A 27 16.31 12.56 -7.14
N GLY A 28 16.42 13.68 -6.41
CA GLY A 28 15.47 14.78 -6.48
C GLY A 28 14.23 14.64 -5.61
N ILE A 29 14.04 13.50 -4.95
CA ILE A 29 12.90 13.27 -4.07
C ILE A 29 13.39 12.66 -2.76
N GLU A 30 13.16 13.38 -1.65
CA GLU A 30 13.50 12.91 -0.31
C GLU A 30 12.27 12.32 0.38
N ASN A 31 12.45 11.27 1.15
CA ASN A 31 11.40 10.63 1.96
C ASN A 31 10.21 10.17 1.13
N LEU A 32 10.46 9.59 -0.04
CA LEU A 32 9.40 8.99 -0.83
C LEU A 32 8.81 7.79 -0.08
N PRO A 33 7.50 7.80 0.25
CA PRO A 33 6.90 6.66 0.94
C PRO A 33 6.83 5.45 0.01
N VAL A 34 7.17 4.28 0.57
CA VAL A 34 7.08 2.99 -0.11
C VAL A 34 6.18 2.10 0.73
N TYR A 35 5.09 1.65 0.13
CA TYR A 35 4.11 0.79 0.79
C TYR A 35 4.31 -0.64 0.33
N ARG A 36 4.49 -1.55 1.30
CA ARG A 36 4.54 -2.98 1.01
C ARG A 36 3.15 -3.56 1.22
N VAL A 37 2.61 -4.14 0.16
CA VAL A 37 1.23 -4.63 0.13
C VAL A 37 1.22 -6.14 -0.07
N LEU A 38 0.45 -6.83 0.75
CA LEU A 38 0.20 -8.26 0.61
C LEU A 38 -1.20 -8.43 0.01
N TRP A 39 -1.26 -9.03 -1.18
CA TRP A 39 -2.51 -9.20 -1.91
C TRP A 39 -3.21 -10.51 -1.53
N HIS A 40 -4.53 -10.43 -1.36
CA HIS A 40 -5.35 -11.60 -1.07
C HIS A 40 -5.44 -12.51 -2.30
N GLY A 41 -5.23 -13.80 -2.09
CA GLY A 41 -5.29 -14.80 -3.14
C GLY A 41 -3.99 -15.03 -3.88
N ASP A 42 -3.11 -14.06 -3.90
CA ASP A 42 -1.75 -14.18 -4.43
C ASP A 42 -0.75 -14.00 -3.31
N VAL A 43 0.26 -14.86 -3.26
CA VAL A 43 1.34 -14.75 -2.28
C VAL A 43 2.35 -13.69 -2.71
N LEU A 44 1.96 -12.77 -3.58
CA LEU A 44 2.85 -11.76 -4.13
C LEU A 44 2.83 -10.51 -3.26
N GLU A 45 4.03 -10.15 -2.79
CA GLU A 45 4.26 -8.85 -2.19
C GLU A 45 4.52 -7.84 -3.30
N GLU A 46 3.91 -6.69 -3.22
CA GLU A 46 4.13 -5.62 -4.17
C GLU A 46 4.58 -4.36 -3.42
N ASN A 47 5.59 -3.69 -3.96
CA ASN A 47 6.04 -2.41 -3.45
C ASN A 47 5.42 -1.29 -4.28
N VAL A 48 4.67 -0.41 -3.62
CA VAL A 48 4.05 0.74 -4.27
C VAL A 48 4.73 2.00 -3.79
N MET A 49 5.31 2.75 -4.70
CA MET A 49 6.04 3.98 -4.40
C MET A 49 5.14 5.19 -4.60
N GLY A 50 5.10 6.05 -3.58
CA GLY A 50 4.40 7.32 -3.65
C GLY A 50 2.91 7.22 -3.33
N THR A 51 2.43 8.16 -2.53
CA THR A 51 1.03 8.23 -2.13
C THR A 51 0.10 8.49 -3.32
N GLN A 52 0.56 9.33 -4.26
CA GLN A 52 -0.23 9.66 -5.43
C GLN A 52 -0.49 8.42 -6.31
N LEU A 53 0.54 7.63 -6.57
CA LEU A 53 0.39 6.39 -7.34
C LEU A 53 -0.55 5.41 -6.64
N LEU A 54 -0.42 5.33 -5.31
CA LEU A 54 -1.30 4.50 -4.51
C LEU A 54 -2.76 4.93 -4.68
N ASN A 55 -3.04 6.24 -4.61
CA ASN A 55 -4.39 6.77 -4.72
C ASN A 55 -4.97 6.66 -6.13
N GLU A 56 -4.14 6.77 -7.17
CA GLU A 56 -4.59 6.65 -8.56
C GLU A 56 -4.97 5.22 -8.94
N ARG A 57 -4.20 4.25 -8.48
CA ARG A 57 -4.37 2.85 -8.85
C ARG A 57 -5.22 2.06 -7.87
N TYR A 58 -5.18 2.45 -6.61
CA TYR A 58 -5.80 1.71 -5.52
C TYR A 58 -6.81 2.56 -4.78
N GLU A 59 -7.82 1.90 -4.23
CA GLU A 59 -8.86 2.52 -3.43
C GLU A 59 -8.73 2.09 -1.98
N PHE A 60 -8.76 3.06 -1.06
CA PHE A 60 -8.78 2.76 0.38
C PHE A 60 -10.14 2.17 0.75
N VAL A 61 -10.12 1.03 1.45
CA VAL A 61 -11.33 0.35 1.87
C VAL A 61 -11.58 0.58 3.36
N ARG A 62 -10.62 0.21 4.20
CA ARG A 62 -10.74 0.37 5.65
C ARG A 62 -9.39 0.23 6.33
N GLN A 63 -9.34 0.62 7.58
CA GLN A 63 -8.19 0.41 8.46
C GLN A 63 -8.46 -0.76 9.38
N ILE A 64 -7.54 -1.72 9.42
CA ILE A 64 -7.59 -2.80 10.41
C ILE A 64 -6.95 -2.26 11.69
N LYS A 65 -7.73 -2.22 12.76
CA LYS A 65 -7.21 -1.88 14.08
C LYS A 65 -6.63 -3.12 14.72
N ALA A 66 -5.39 -2.99 15.20
CA ALA A 66 -4.82 -4.04 16.03
C ALA A 66 -5.55 -4.04 17.37
N ASP A 67 -6.21 -5.13 17.67
CA ASP A 67 -6.74 -5.37 19.01
C ASP A 67 -5.59 -5.80 19.90
N ILE A 68 -5.30 -4.98 20.85
CA ILE A 68 -4.27 -5.28 21.86
C ILE A 68 -4.98 -5.70 23.13
#